data_20589b28ebe90021605a4d2088cf372e
#
_entry.id   20589b28ebe90021605a4d2088cf372e
#
_cell.length_a   1.000
_cell.length_b   1.000
_cell.length_c   1.000
_cell.angle_alpha   90.00
_cell.angle_beta   90.00
_cell.angle_gamma   90.00
#
_symmetry.space_group_name_H-M   'P 1'
#
loop_
_entity.id
_entity.type
_entity.pdbx_description
1 polymer ?
#
loop_
_entity_poly.entity_id
_entity_poly.type
_entity_poly.pdbx_seq_one_letter_code
_entity_poly.pdbx_strand_id
1 'polypeptide(L)'
;QFIKPYQEAMDFLMVQINILNDDYREKYKDYPIHNIQTRIKTKESILGKLEKKELKKDFETAKNHLTDIAGIRIICYFESDVYHVAEQLKKYTDLICMRESDYIAKPKPNGYKSYHIILGVPVYHTDSKEYYPVEVQIRTLTMDLWASMEHRIIYKSSNVNMEKSRQVFLEFAEELRDCEKQLFELKEENNKKEG
;
A
#
# COMPACT_ATOMS: atom_id res chain seq x y z
N GLN A 1 12.27 -21.56 5.62
CA GLN A 1 13.50 -20.72 5.68
C GLN A 1 13.45 -19.51 4.72
N PHE A 2 13.06 -19.67 3.46
CA PHE A 2 13.05 -18.57 2.46
C PHE A 2 12.20 -17.36 2.87
N ILE A 3 11.02 -17.58 3.45
CA ILE A 3 10.05 -16.52 3.80
C ILE A 3 10.45 -15.78 5.10
N LYS A 4 11.21 -16.41 5.99
CA LYS A 4 11.53 -15.86 7.31
C LYS A 4 12.11 -14.43 7.26
N PRO A 5 13.14 -14.13 6.46
CA PRO A 5 13.68 -12.76 6.42
C PRO A 5 12.69 -11.72 5.89
N TYR A 6 11.77 -12.09 5.01
CA TYR A 6 10.71 -11.20 4.54
C TYR A 6 9.70 -10.89 5.66
N GLN A 7 9.38 -11.90 6.50
CA GLN A 7 8.54 -11.68 7.67
C GLN A 7 9.24 -10.77 8.68
N GLU A 8 10.51 -10.99 8.97
CA GLU A 8 11.30 -10.15 9.88
C GLU A 8 11.40 -8.70 9.38
N ALA A 9 11.62 -8.49 8.08
CA ALA A 9 11.61 -7.17 7.45
C ALA A 9 10.24 -6.47 7.58
N MET A 10 9.16 -7.20 7.34
CA MET A 10 7.80 -6.69 7.46
C MET A 10 7.47 -6.32 8.92
N ASP A 11 7.84 -7.17 9.88
CA ASP A 11 7.60 -6.94 11.31
C ASP A 11 8.38 -5.71 11.81
N PHE A 12 9.63 -5.55 11.37
CA PHE A 12 10.44 -4.36 11.67
C PHE A 12 9.73 -3.09 11.16
N LEU A 13 9.28 -3.09 9.91
CA LEU A 13 8.61 -1.94 9.31
C LEU A 13 7.27 -1.65 9.99
N MET A 14 6.53 -2.67 10.42
CA MET A 14 5.28 -2.51 11.18
C MET A 14 5.49 -1.77 12.50
N VAL A 15 6.57 -2.06 13.23
CA VAL A 15 6.91 -1.32 14.46
C VAL A 15 7.12 0.16 14.15
N GLN A 16 7.84 0.50 13.08
CA GLN A 16 8.08 1.89 12.68
C GLN A 16 6.80 2.62 12.29
N ILE A 17 5.89 1.95 11.57
CA ILE A 17 4.60 2.52 11.18
C ILE A 17 3.72 2.80 12.41
N ASN A 18 3.71 1.91 13.38
CA ASN A 18 2.94 2.09 14.62
C ASN A 18 3.49 3.27 15.44
N ILE A 19 4.82 3.38 15.59
CA ILE A 19 5.45 4.52 16.25
C ILE A 19 5.08 5.83 15.55
N LEU A 20 5.16 5.88 14.22
CA LEU A 20 4.76 7.05 13.43
C LEU A 20 3.32 7.47 13.72
N ASN A 21 2.40 6.51 13.76
CA ASN A 21 0.99 6.79 14.02
C ASN A 21 0.76 7.30 15.45
N ASP A 22 1.44 6.73 16.44
CA ASP A 22 1.35 7.15 17.83
C ASP A 22 1.94 8.55 18.05
N ASP A 23 3.12 8.84 17.49
CA ASP A 23 3.76 10.15 17.53
C ASP A 23 2.88 11.23 16.89
N TYR A 24 2.22 10.88 15.78
CA TYR A 24 1.30 11.81 15.11
C TYR A 24 0.08 12.13 15.99
N ARG A 25 -0.48 11.09 16.63
CA ARG A 25 -1.60 11.25 17.58
C ARG A 25 -1.23 12.15 18.76
N GLU A 26 -0.06 11.95 19.35
CA GLU A 26 0.40 12.76 20.48
C GLU A 26 0.61 14.22 20.08
N LYS A 27 1.24 14.47 18.94
CA LYS A 27 1.62 15.80 18.46
C LYS A 27 0.43 16.62 17.95
N TYR A 28 -0.45 15.99 17.17
CA TYR A 28 -1.50 16.71 16.45
C TYR A 28 -2.91 16.42 16.99
N LYS A 29 -3.04 15.54 17.99
CA LYS A 29 -4.35 15.06 18.52
C LYS A 29 -5.25 14.46 17.46
N ASP A 30 -4.64 13.95 16.40
CA ASP A 30 -5.25 13.32 15.23
C ASP A 30 -4.44 12.08 14.85
N TYR A 31 -4.94 11.27 13.96
CA TYR A 31 -4.23 10.08 13.48
C TYR A 31 -4.51 9.84 11.98
N PRO A 32 -3.45 9.70 11.17
CA PRO A 32 -3.61 9.56 9.72
C PRO A 32 -4.07 8.15 9.31
N ILE A 33 -3.79 7.14 10.12
CA ILE A 33 -3.96 5.73 9.75
C ILE A 33 -5.23 5.17 10.38
N HIS A 34 -6.14 4.69 9.54
CA HIS A 34 -7.36 4.00 9.95
C HIS A 34 -7.10 2.51 10.22
N ASN A 35 -6.38 1.83 9.32
CA ASN A 35 -6.13 0.39 9.39
C ASN A 35 -4.85 0.00 8.68
N ILE A 36 -4.23 -1.09 9.12
CA ILE A 36 -3.05 -1.67 8.50
C ILE A 36 -3.31 -3.16 8.27
N GLN A 37 -2.99 -3.62 7.07
CA GLN A 37 -3.07 -5.03 6.67
C GLN A 37 -1.70 -5.50 6.23
N THR A 38 -1.32 -6.71 6.63
CA THR A 38 -0.05 -7.32 6.25
C THR A 38 -0.29 -8.61 5.48
N ARG A 39 0.61 -8.92 4.56
CA ARG A 39 0.54 -10.13 3.76
C ARG A 39 1.93 -10.63 3.39
N ILE A 40 2.16 -11.91 3.61
CA ILE A 40 3.26 -12.66 2.98
C ILE A 40 2.67 -13.54 1.87
N LYS A 41 3.26 -13.49 0.68
CA LYS A 41 2.85 -14.35 -0.43
C LYS A 41 3.10 -15.82 -0.09
N THR A 42 2.12 -16.66 -0.42
CA THR A 42 2.29 -18.11 -0.34
C THR A 42 3.28 -18.60 -1.41
N LYS A 43 3.85 -19.79 -1.19
CA LYS A 43 4.77 -20.42 -2.16
C LYS A 43 4.11 -20.53 -3.54
N GLU A 44 2.85 -20.94 -3.58
CA GLU A 44 2.06 -21.09 -4.82
C GLU A 44 1.90 -19.75 -5.55
N SER A 45 1.64 -18.68 -4.79
CA SER A 45 1.54 -17.32 -5.36
C SER A 45 2.86 -16.81 -5.90
N ILE A 46 3.99 -17.14 -5.25
CA ILE A 46 5.33 -16.79 -5.70
C ILE A 46 5.65 -17.50 -7.01
N LEU A 47 5.46 -18.83 -7.05
CA LEU A 47 5.71 -19.65 -8.24
C LEU A 47 4.80 -19.25 -9.41
N GLY A 48 3.52 -19.00 -9.17
CA GLY A 48 2.58 -18.53 -10.18
C GLY A 48 2.95 -17.15 -10.75
N LYS A 49 3.54 -16.27 -9.94
CA LYS A 49 4.02 -14.97 -10.41
C LYS A 49 5.29 -15.10 -11.25
N LEU A 50 6.21 -15.99 -10.89
CA LEU A 50 7.40 -16.29 -11.70
C LEU A 50 6.99 -16.88 -13.06
N GLU A 51 6.01 -17.79 -13.07
CA GLU A 51 5.47 -18.36 -14.31
C GLU A 51 4.89 -17.31 -15.26
N LYS A 52 4.05 -16.42 -14.73
CA LYS A 52 3.49 -15.29 -15.49
C LYS A 52 4.55 -14.33 -16.05
N LYS A 53 5.71 -14.30 -15.45
CA LYS A 53 6.87 -13.49 -15.90
C LYS A 53 7.82 -14.29 -16.78
N GLU A 54 7.51 -15.54 -17.09
CA GLU A 54 8.37 -16.45 -17.86
C GLU A 54 9.76 -16.63 -17.22
N LEU A 55 9.82 -16.61 -15.88
CA LEU A 55 11.04 -16.76 -15.11
C LEU A 55 11.16 -18.17 -14.52
N LYS A 56 12.39 -18.58 -14.21
CA LYS A 56 12.67 -19.85 -13.52
C LYS A 56 11.96 -19.92 -12.16
N LYS A 57 11.30 -21.04 -11.89
CA LYS A 57 10.50 -21.25 -10.67
C LYS A 57 11.38 -21.73 -9.50
N ASP A 58 12.28 -20.90 -9.04
CA ASP A 58 13.10 -21.17 -7.85
C ASP A 58 13.18 -19.95 -6.91
N PHE A 59 13.67 -20.16 -5.69
CA PHE A 59 13.72 -19.12 -4.67
C PHE A 59 14.78 -18.05 -4.96
N GLU A 60 15.86 -18.37 -5.63
CA GLU A 60 16.89 -17.39 -6.02
C GLU A 60 16.33 -16.41 -7.03
N THR A 61 15.64 -16.91 -8.06
CA THR A 61 14.94 -16.09 -9.04
C THR A 61 13.85 -15.24 -8.37
N ALA A 62 13.09 -15.79 -7.42
CA ALA A 62 12.10 -15.04 -6.67
C ALA A 62 12.74 -13.88 -5.87
N LYS A 63 13.85 -14.13 -5.16
CA LYS A 63 14.59 -13.10 -4.42
C LYS A 63 15.07 -11.97 -5.31
N ASN A 64 15.53 -12.29 -6.50
CA ASN A 64 16.13 -11.32 -7.43
C ASN A 64 15.09 -10.53 -8.25
N HIS A 65 13.89 -11.07 -8.47
CA HIS A 65 12.91 -10.50 -9.39
C HIS A 65 11.57 -10.09 -8.77
N LEU A 66 11.26 -10.51 -7.54
CA LEU A 66 10.01 -10.16 -6.88
C LEU A 66 10.25 -9.20 -5.71
N THR A 67 9.54 -8.09 -5.73
CA THR A 67 9.61 -7.04 -4.70
C THR A 67 8.38 -7.01 -3.78
N ASP A 68 7.43 -7.92 -3.98
CA ASP A 68 6.14 -7.95 -3.31
C ASP A 68 5.85 -9.30 -2.63
N ILE A 69 6.90 -9.99 -2.18
CA ILE A 69 6.78 -11.20 -1.35
C ILE A 69 6.20 -10.82 0.02
N ALA A 70 6.71 -9.75 0.63
CA ALA A 70 6.12 -9.11 1.79
C ALA A 70 5.38 -7.84 1.38
N GLY A 71 4.18 -7.63 1.90
CA GLY A 71 3.37 -6.47 1.60
C GLY A 71 2.66 -5.92 2.83
N ILE A 72 2.62 -4.59 2.92
CA ILE A 72 1.85 -3.85 3.92
C ILE A 72 0.89 -2.93 3.18
N ARG A 73 -0.37 -2.92 3.59
CA ARG A 73 -1.36 -1.96 3.11
C ARG A 73 -1.77 -1.05 4.25
N ILE A 74 -1.54 0.24 4.08
CA ILE A 74 -1.91 1.28 5.03
C ILE A 74 -3.13 2.00 4.48
N ILE A 75 -4.22 1.99 5.25
CA ILE A 75 -5.47 2.69 4.93
C ILE A 75 -5.52 3.96 5.76
N CYS A 76 -5.54 5.11 5.08
CA CYS A 76 -5.64 6.43 5.67
C CYS A 76 -7.06 6.99 5.54
N TYR A 77 -7.35 8.06 6.26
CA TYR A 77 -8.65 8.74 6.15
C TYR A 77 -8.71 9.63 4.91
N PHE A 78 -7.67 10.43 4.65
CA PHE A 78 -7.65 11.44 3.60
C PHE A 78 -6.37 11.35 2.74
N GLU A 79 -6.44 11.90 1.55
CA GLU A 79 -5.32 11.91 0.60
C GLU A 79 -4.08 12.60 1.17
N SER A 80 -4.24 13.69 1.93
CA SER A 80 -3.13 14.37 2.63
C SER A 80 -2.42 13.46 3.64
N ASP A 81 -3.15 12.57 4.31
CA ASP A 81 -2.59 11.60 5.24
C ASP A 81 -1.74 10.57 4.52
N VAL A 82 -2.17 10.13 3.31
CA VAL A 82 -1.40 9.20 2.47
C VAL A 82 -0.03 9.78 2.15
N TYR A 83 0.03 11.02 1.68
CA TYR A 83 1.29 11.68 1.36
C TYR A 83 2.14 11.93 2.60
N HIS A 84 1.51 12.30 3.72
CA HIS A 84 2.21 12.48 4.98
C HIS A 84 2.91 11.17 5.44
N VAL A 85 2.19 10.07 5.46
CA VAL A 85 2.74 8.75 5.84
C VAL A 85 3.87 8.35 4.89
N ALA A 86 3.69 8.50 3.58
CA ALA A 86 4.70 8.17 2.58
C ALA A 86 5.98 8.98 2.79
N GLU A 87 5.89 10.30 3.03
CA GLU A 87 7.03 11.17 3.27
C GLU A 87 7.75 10.81 4.58
N GLN A 88 7.04 10.46 5.65
CA GLN A 88 7.66 10.04 6.89
C GLN A 88 8.42 8.72 6.74
N LEU A 89 7.86 7.74 6.04
CA LEU A 89 8.55 6.46 5.79
C LEU A 89 9.85 6.64 4.99
N LYS A 90 9.88 7.58 4.05
CA LYS A 90 11.08 7.90 3.26
C LYS A 90 12.19 8.59 4.07
N LYS A 91 11.86 9.16 5.23
CA LYS A 91 12.85 9.83 6.11
C LYS A 91 13.61 8.87 7.01
N TYR A 92 13.16 7.64 7.19
CA TYR A 92 13.90 6.66 7.99
C TYR A 92 15.21 6.28 7.30
N THR A 93 16.33 6.60 7.94
CA THR A 93 17.69 6.44 7.38
C THR A 93 18.10 4.98 7.17
N ASP A 94 17.47 4.06 7.90
CA ASP A 94 17.73 2.62 7.77
C ASP A 94 16.95 1.97 6.63
N LEU A 95 15.98 2.66 6.04
CA LEU A 95 15.19 2.17 4.92
C LEU A 95 15.76 2.68 3.59
N ILE A 96 15.67 1.86 2.57
CA ILE A 96 16.06 2.22 1.20
C ILE A 96 14.81 2.31 0.34
N CYS A 97 14.49 3.50 -0.18
CA CYS A 97 13.44 3.64 -1.18
C CYS A 97 13.92 3.07 -2.52
N MET A 98 13.47 1.85 -2.84
CA MET A 98 13.86 1.15 -4.07
C MET A 98 13.05 1.59 -5.27
N ARG A 99 11.75 1.86 -5.08
CA ARG A 99 10.82 2.31 -6.13
C ARG A 99 9.61 2.99 -5.53
N GLU A 100 9.07 3.96 -6.25
CA GLU A 100 7.89 4.72 -5.89
C GLU A 100 6.96 4.86 -7.10
N SER A 101 5.64 4.79 -6.88
CA SER A 101 4.62 4.98 -7.92
C SER A 101 3.41 5.66 -7.33
N ASP A 102 3.16 6.89 -7.75
CA ASP A 102 2.03 7.69 -7.31
C ASP A 102 0.84 7.54 -8.29
N TYR A 103 0.00 6.55 -8.00
CA TYR A 103 -1.25 6.34 -8.74
C TYR A 103 -2.41 7.19 -8.20
N ILE A 104 -2.17 8.09 -7.25
CA ILE A 104 -3.14 9.11 -6.84
C ILE A 104 -3.04 10.29 -7.79
N ALA A 105 -1.83 10.82 -7.99
CA ALA A 105 -1.56 11.90 -8.94
C ALA A 105 -1.75 11.45 -10.41
N LYS A 106 -1.42 10.18 -10.72
CA LYS A 106 -1.58 9.58 -12.05
C LYS A 106 -2.32 8.25 -11.97
N PRO A 107 -3.66 8.26 -11.86
CA PRO A 107 -4.47 7.05 -11.76
C PRO A 107 -4.24 6.10 -12.94
N LYS A 108 -4.44 4.81 -12.69
CA LYS A 108 -4.43 3.83 -13.77
C LYS A 108 -5.65 4.02 -14.69
N PRO A 109 -5.58 3.55 -15.95
CA PRO A 109 -6.67 3.73 -16.92
C PRO A 109 -8.04 3.17 -16.48
N ASN A 110 -8.08 2.25 -15.53
CA ASN A 110 -9.31 1.71 -14.96
C ASN A 110 -9.89 2.53 -13.80
N GLY A 111 -9.21 3.58 -13.35
CA GLY A 111 -9.60 4.40 -12.19
C GLY A 111 -8.92 4.03 -10.88
N TYR A 112 -8.05 3.01 -10.86
CA TYR A 112 -7.31 2.60 -9.66
C TYR A 112 -6.41 3.71 -9.15
N LYS A 113 -6.51 4.01 -7.84
CA LYS A 113 -5.68 4.97 -7.11
C LYS A 113 -5.04 4.30 -5.90
N SER A 114 -3.77 4.55 -5.70
CA SER A 114 -3.00 4.18 -4.51
C SER A 114 -1.61 4.78 -4.61
N TYR A 115 -0.94 4.99 -3.49
CA TYR A 115 0.48 5.30 -3.47
C TYR A 115 1.26 4.02 -3.16
N HIS A 116 2.21 3.65 -4.02
CA HIS A 116 3.03 2.46 -3.86
C HIS A 116 4.48 2.84 -3.63
N ILE A 117 5.09 2.26 -2.62
CA ILE A 117 6.51 2.38 -2.35
C ILE A 117 7.10 1.01 -2.03
N ILE A 118 8.25 0.69 -2.62
CA ILE A 118 9.01 -0.50 -2.28
C ILE A 118 10.17 -0.05 -1.42
N LEU A 119 10.17 -0.50 -0.17
CA LEU A 119 11.21 -0.22 0.80
C LEU A 119 12.13 -1.43 0.97
N GLY A 120 13.42 -1.23 0.82
CA GLY A 120 14.43 -2.17 1.27
C GLY A 120 14.57 -2.02 2.78
N VAL A 121 14.23 -3.07 3.51
CA VAL A 121 14.23 -3.11 4.97
C VAL A 121 15.39 -3.98 5.46
N PRO A 122 16.23 -3.47 6.39
CA PRO A 122 17.38 -4.23 6.87
C PRO A 122 16.95 -5.39 7.76
N VAL A 123 17.54 -6.55 7.52
CA VAL A 123 17.50 -7.70 8.40
C VAL A 123 18.94 -8.00 8.84
N TYR A 124 19.15 -8.05 10.15
CA TYR A 124 20.44 -8.27 10.75
C TYR A 124 20.61 -9.76 11.07
N HIS A 125 21.60 -10.37 10.45
CA HIS A 125 22.08 -11.71 10.78
C HIS A 125 23.33 -11.62 11.68
N THR A 126 23.80 -12.75 12.21
CA THR A 126 24.97 -12.76 13.10
C THR A 126 26.19 -12.08 12.48
N ASP A 127 26.45 -12.35 11.20
CA ASP A 127 27.67 -11.91 10.52
C ASP A 127 27.40 -11.01 9.30
N SER A 128 26.12 -10.66 9.06
CA SER A 128 25.74 -9.88 7.88
C SER A 128 24.48 -9.04 8.09
N LYS A 129 24.31 -8.04 7.23
CA LYS A 129 23.10 -7.25 7.10
C LYS A 129 22.63 -7.35 5.67
N GLU A 130 21.40 -7.77 5.46
CA GLU A 130 20.77 -7.83 4.14
C GLU A 130 19.50 -6.98 4.10
N TYR A 131 19.17 -6.44 2.92
CA TYR A 131 17.94 -5.70 2.70
C TYR A 131 16.91 -6.56 1.97
N TYR A 132 15.71 -6.62 2.51
CA TYR A 132 14.59 -7.33 1.90
C TYR A 132 13.50 -6.35 1.49
N PRO A 133 12.95 -6.48 0.26
CA PRO A 133 11.91 -5.60 -0.21
C PRO A 133 10.59 -5.87 0.50
N VAL A 134 9.95 -4.78 0.94
CA VAL A 134 8.57 -4.78 1.43
C VAL A 134 7.79 -3.80 0.55
N GLU A 135 6.74 -4.28 -0.13
CA GLU A 135 5.82 -3.41 -0.85
C GLU A 135 4.84 -2.76 0.13
N VAL A 136 4.84 -1.44 0.18
CA VAL A 136 3.89 -0.66 0.97
C VAL A 136 2.91 0.02 0.02
N GLN A 137 1.62 -0.32 0.14
CA GLN A 137 0.52 0.36 -0.54
C GLN A 137 -0.16 1.27 0.46
N ILE A 138 -0.23 2.56 0.16
CA ILE A 138 -0.89 3.56 1.01
C ILE A 138 -2.05 4.14 0.22
N ARG A 139 -3.24 4.07 0.78
CA ARG A 139 -4.47 4.52 0.13
C ARG A 139 -5.48 5.05 1.15
N THR A 140 -6.46 5.80 0.69
CA THR A 140 -7.57 6.20 1.55
C THR A 140 -8.65 5.12 1.64
N LEU A 141 -9.59 5.28 2.58
CA LEU A 141 -10.77 4.41 2.72
C LEU A 141 -11.57 4.31 1.42
N THR A 142 -11.75 5.42 0.70
CA THR A 142 -12.48 5.42 -0.57
C THR A 142 -11.73 4.69 -1.68
N MET A 143 -10.41 4.84 -1.73
CA MET A 143 -9.55 4.10 -2.67
C MET A 143 -9.56 2.59 -2.39
N ASP A 144 -9.57 2.20 -1.12
CA ASP A 144 -9.65 0.80 -0.72
C ASP A 144 -11.02 0.19 -1.01
N LEU A 145 -12.10 0.95 -0.78
CA LEU A 145 -13.45 0.57 -1.17
C LEU A 145 -13.54 0.31 -2.67
N TRP A 146 -13.06 1.25 -3.50
CA TRP A 146 -13.03 1.10 -4.94
C TRP A 146 -12.28 -0.18 -5.37
N ALA A 147 -11.06 -0.37 -4.87
CA ALA A 147 -10.23 -1.52 -5.22
C ALA A 147 -10.84 -2.86 -4.77
N SER A 148 -11.50 -2.89 -3.61
CA SER A 148 -12.16 -4.08 -3.07
C SER A 148 -13.38 -4.46 -3.91
N MET A 149 -14.19 -3.48 -4.33
CA MET A 149 -15.36 -3.70 -5.17
C MET A 149 -14.96 -4.14 -6.60
N GLU A 150 -13.96 -3.49 -7.17
CA GLU A 150 -13.43 -3.87 -8.48
C GLU A 150 -12.94 -5.33 -8.48
N HIS A 151 -12.15 -5.71 -7.50
CA HIS A 151 -11.65 -7.08 -7.35
C HIS A 151 -12.80 -8.09 -7.16
N ARG A 152 -13.83 -7.74 -6.41
CA ARG A 152 -14.99 -8.62 -6.15
C ARG A 152 -15.84 -8.81 -7.38
N ILE A 153 -16.09 -7.76 -8.15
CA ILE A 153 -17.06 -7.74 -9.26
C ILE A 153 -16.39 -8.16 -10.57
N ILE A 154 -15.21 -7.64 -10.88
CA ILE A 154 -14.56 -7.87 -12.17
C ILE A 154 -13.68 -9.11 -12.15
N TYR A 155 -12.77 -9.22 -11.19
CA TYR A 155 -11.77 -10.29 -11.19
C TYR A 155 -12.36 -11.70 -10.97
N LYS A 156 -13.46 -11.79 -10.21
CA LYS A 156 -14.11 -13.08 -9.88
C LYS A 156 -15.22 -13.48 -10.84
N SER A 157 -15.55 -12.68 -11.84
CA SER A 157 -16.66 -12.95 -12.75
C SER A 157 -16.14 -13.46 -14.10
N SER A 158 -16.73 -14.57 -14.56
CA SER A 158 -16.41 -15.18 -15.86
C SER A 158 -17.13 -14.52 -17.06
N ASN A 159 -18.20 -13.75 -16.81
CA ASN A 159 -19.03 -13.10 -17.83
C ASN A 159 -19.20 -11.61 -17.55
N VAL A 160 -18.11 -10.84 -17.62
CA VAL A 160 -18.14 -9.40 -17.42
C VAL A 160 -18.22 -8.67 -18.75
N ASN A 161 -19.21 -7.76 -18.89
CA ASN A 161 -19.13 -6.75 -19.92
C ASN A 161 -18.05 -5.72 -19.49
N MET A 162 -16.84 -5.90 -20.00
CA MET A 162 -15.65 -5.13 -19.59
C MET A 162 -15.81 -3.63 -19.87
N GLU A 163 -16.42 -3.25 -21.00
CA GLU A 163 -16.59 -1.84 -21.37
C GLU A 163 -17.55 -1.13 -20.41
N LYS A 164 -18.73 -1.73 -20.18
CA LYS A 164 -19.70 -1.20 -19.22
C LYS A 164 -19.14 -1.14 -17.81
N SER A 165 -18.45 -2.20 -17.37
CA SER A 165 -17.85 -2.25 -16.04
C SER A 165 -16.79 -1.18 -15.85
N ARG A 166 -15.94 -0.98 -16.86
CA ARG A 166 -14.91 0.07 -16.84
C ARG A 166 -15.52 1.46 -16.68
N GLN A 167 -16.57 1.75 -17.44
CA GLN A 167 -17.27 3.04 -17.37
C GLN A 167 -17.85 3.27 -15.95
N VAL A 168 -18.57 2.29 -15.41
CA VAL A 168 -19.15 2.37 -14.05
C VAL A 168 -18.07 2.57 -13.00
N PHE A 169 -16.94 1.86 -13.07
CA PHE A 169 -15.87 2.02 -12.10
C PHE A 169 -15.11 3.33 -12.24
N LEU A 170 -15.00 3.92 -13.42
CA LEU A 170 -14.45 5.26 -13.58
C LEU A 170 -15.37 6.31 -12.95
N GLU A 171 -16.68 6.24 -13.17
CA GLU A 171 -17.66 7.12 -12.53
C GLU A 171 -17.64 6.95 -10.99
N PHE A 172 -17.63 5.72 -10.51
CA PHE A 172 -17.53 5.42 -9.10
C PHE A 172 -16.26 5.99 -8.45
N ALA A 173 -15.11 5.95 -9.15
CA ALA A 173 -13.87 6.55 -8.65
C ALA A 173 -14.00 8.07 -8.46
N GLU A 174 -14.68 8.77 -9.38
CA GLU A 174 -14.91 10.21 -9.30
C GLU A 174 -15.90 10.57 -8.16
N GLU A 175 -17.00 9.82 -8.03
CA GLU A 175 -17.97 10.01 -6.95
C GLU A 175 -17.32 9.83 -5.57
N LEU A 176 -16.50 8.79 -5.40
CA LEU A 176 -15.77 8.55 -4.15
C LEU A 176 -14.77 9.66 -3.84
N ARG A 177 -14.06 10.16 -4.84
CA ARG A 177 -13.14 11.30 -4.67
C ARG A 177 -13.88 12.55 -4.21
N ASP A 178 -14.99 12.86 -4.83
CA ASP A 178 -15.78 14.06 -4.51
C ASP A 178 -16.38 13.94 -3.10
N CYS A 179 -16.84 12.76 -2.72
CA CYS A 179 -17.31 12.49 -1.35
C CYS A 179 -16.18 12.67 -0.31
N GLU A 180 -15.01 12.11 -0.54
CA GLU A 180 -13.85 12.26 0.34
C GLU A 180 -13.45 13.72 0.50
N LYS A 181 -13.45 14.48 -0.59
CA LYS A 181 -13.14 15.92 -0.57
C LYS A 181 -14.11 16.71 0.30
N GLN A 182 -15.42 16.48 0.16
CA GLN A 182 -16.44 17.14 0.98
C GLN A 182 -16.26 16.84 2.48
N LEU A 183 -15.92 15.58 2.81
CA LEU A 183 -15.65 15.19 4.21
C LEU A 183 -14.38 15.84 4.76
N PHE A 184 -13.35 15.97 3.93
CA PHE A 184 -12.13 16.68 4.31
C PHE A 184 -12.39 18.18 4.55
N GLU A 185 -13.14 18.85 3.69
CA GLU A 185 -13.53 20.24 3.84
C GLU A 185 -14.32 20.45 5.16
N LEU A 186 -15.25 19.55 5.46
CA LEU A 186 -16.00 19.60 6.72
C LEU A 186 -15.09 19.43 7.94
N LYS A 187 -14.12 18.53 7.89
CA LYS A 187 -13.12 18.36 8.96
C LYS A 187 -12.34 19.65 9.19
N GLU A 188 -11.85 20.28 8.12
CA GLU A 188 -11.09 21.53 8.20
C GLU A 188 -11.91 22.70 8.76
N GLU A 189 -13.20 22.79 8.41
CA GLU A 189 -14.10 23.79 8.96
C GLU A 189 -14.34 23.62 10.45
N ASN A 190 -14.48 22.36 10.91
CA ASN A 190 -14.68 22.08 12.33
C ASN A 190 -13.43 22.40 13.15
N ASN A 191 -12.24 22.04 12.65
CA ASN A 191 -10.99 22.34 13.32
C ASN A 191 -10.74 23.86 13.50
N LYS A 192 -11.17 24.69 12.53
CA LYS A 192 -11.06 26.15 12.61
C LYS A 192 -11.99 26.79 13.65
N LYS A 193 -13.04 26.10 14.10
CA LYS A 193 -13.98 26.60 15.11
C LYS A 193 -13.56 26.28 16.55
N GLU A 194 -12.61 25.34 16.71
CA GLU A 194 -12.12 24.89 18.01
C GLU A 194 -10.80 25.58 18.42
N GLY A 195 -10.17 26.34 17.55
CA GLY A 195 -8.94 27.11 17.78
C GLY A 195 -9.21 28.61 17.82
#